data_d53bd6ec11244b3e5b1ca6311892e687
#
_entry.id   d53bd6ec11244b3e5b1ca6311892e687
#
_cell.length_a   1.000
_cell.length_b   1.000
_cell.length_c   1.000
_cell.angle_alpha   90.00
_cell.angle_beta   90.00
_cell.angle_gamma   90.00
#
_symmetry.space_group_name_H-M   'P 1'
#
loop_
_entity.id
_entity.type
_entity.pdbx_description
1 polymer ?
#
loop_
_entity_poly.entity_id
_entity_poly.type
_entity_poly.pdbx_seq_one_letter_code
_entity_poly.pdbx_strand_id
1 'polypeptide(L)'
;MRIGVVCPYSFEVPGGVQAHVVDLARALRGMGHEVAVLAPADEHTPLPDFVQPAGRALAIPYNGSVARLSFGPVSYARVRRWIREHDFDVLHLHEPIAPSLSLLALMVAEGPIVATYHTSTTKSRALNAFQVVLQPFLEKITARIAVSALARRVQVEHLGGDAVQIPNGVDVRFFADAKPLDGYPREGPTIGFVGRFTEPRKGMPVLLAAMRQLLTDMPDLRLLVVGRGDADDLRREAGPELADRIDLLGQADDETKARALSSVDVYCAPNTGGESFGIILLEAMSAGTPVVASDLDAFRRVLDDGMAGVLHPVGNPIALAGALRGVLSDPERRATLAAEGSRRAAAFDWSVVAGQVLRVYETAIAADPRHVGEAL
;
A
#
# COMPACT_ATOMS: atom_id res chain seq x y z
N MET A 1 -15.26 -6.19 -19.95
CA MET A 1 -16.20 -5.78 -18.86
C MET A 1 -16.10 -4.28 -18.66
N ARG A 2 -17.23 -3.67 -18.30
CA ARG A 2 -17.29 -2.27 -17.81
C ARG A 2 -17.26 -2.32 -16.28
N ILE A 3 -16.21 -1.79 -15.68
CA ILE A 3 -15.90 -1.90 -14.26
C ILE A 3 -15.99 -0.51 -13.63
N GLY A 4 -16.87 -0.35 -12.65
CA GLY A 4 -16.92 0.84 -11.81
C GLY A 4 -16.11 0.62 -10.53
N VAL A 5 -15.17 1.52 -10.23
CA VAL A 5 -14.39 1.46 -8.99
C VAL A 5 -14.66 2.70 -8.15
N VAL A 6 -14.94 2.54 -6.85
CA VAL A 6 -15.20 3.66 -5.94
C VAL A 6 -14.15 3.70 -4.85
N CYS A 7 -13.43 4.83 -4.77
CA CYS A 7 -12.48 5.12 -3.70
C CYS A 7 -13.14 6.07 -2.68
N PRO A 8 -13.09 5.76 -1.37
CA PRO A 8 -13.68 6.65 -0.36
C PRO A 8 -12.81 7.85 -0.01
N TYR A 9 -11.50 7.79 -0.30
CA TYR A 9 -10.51 8.79 0.11
C TYR A 9 -10.19 9.78 -1.00
N SER A 10 -9.94 11.03 -0.60
CA SER A 10 -9.61 12.11 -1.54
C SER A 10 -8.28 11.92 -2.23
N PHE A 11 -8.27 12.17 -3.54
CA PHE A 11 -7.07 12.16 -4.38
C PHE A 11 -6.23 13.45 -4.29
N GLU A 12 -6.69 14.45 -3.54
CA GLU A 12 -5.89 15.66 -3.25
C GLU A 12 -4.65 15.38 -2.39
N VAL A 13 -4.65 14.26 -1.69
CA VAL A 13 -3.52 13.84 -0.85
C VAL A 13 -3.19 12.38 -1.13
N PRO A 14 -1.92 12.08 -1.44
CA PRO A 14 -1.49 10.71 -1.68
C PRO A 14 -1.74 9.79 -0.49
N GLY A 15 -2.17 8.56 -0.78
CA GLY A 15 -2.39 7.51 0.22
C GLY A 15 -2.37 6.11 -0.40
N GLY A 16 -2.15 5.10 0.43
CA GLY A 16 -1.98 3.72 -0.06
C GLY A 16 -3.22 3.15 -0.76
N VAL A 17 -4.44 3.49 -0.31
CA VAL A 17 -5.67 3.03 -0.95
C VAL A 17 -5.88 3.72 -2.31
N GLN A 18 -5.59 5.02 -2.40
CA GLN A 18 -5.67 5.77 -3.64
C GLN A 18 -4.70 5.22 -4.70
N ALA A 19 -3.45 4.99 -4.32
CA ALA A 19 -2.45 4.37 -5.18
C ALA A 19 -2.90 2.99 -5.65
N HIS A 20 -3.35 2.13 -4.73
CA HIS A 20 -3.89 0.80 -5.05
C HIS A 20 -5.04 0.88 -6.07
N VAL A 21 -5.99 1.80 -5.88
CA VAL A 21 -7.13 1.97 -6.80
C VAL A 21 -6.68 2.38 -8.20
N VAL A 22 -5.74 3.32 -8.30
CA VAL A 22 -5.19 3.79 -9.58
C VAL A 22 -4.44 2.68 -10.30
N ASP A 23 -3.60 1.95 -9.58
CA ASP A 23 -2.76 0.91 -10.18
C ASP A 23 -3.58 -0.32 -10.58
N LEU A 24 -4.57 -0.71 -9.77
CA LEU A 24 -5.54 -1.74 -10.16
C LEU A 24 -6.31 -1.33 -11.43
N ALA A 25 -6.80 -0.09 -11.49
CA ALA A 25 -7.52 0.40 -12.66
C ALA A 25 -6.64 0.42 -13.91
N ARG A 26 -5.37 0.83 -13.79
CA ARG A 26 -4.40 0.76 -14.90
C ARG A 26 -4.16 -0.68 -15.38
N ALA A 27 -3.97 -1.61 -14.44
CA ALA A 27 -3.75 -3.02 -14.75
C ALA A 27 -4.96 -3.62 -15.48
N LEU A 28 -6.18 -3.38 -14.99
CA LEU A 28 -7.42 -3.85 -15.60
C LEU A 28 -7.62 -3.24 -17.00
N ARG A 29 -7.34 -1.96 -17.20
CA ARG A 29 -7.37 -1.31 -18.52
C ARG A 29 -6.33 -1.92 -19.47
N GLY A 30 -5.13 -2.19 -18.96
CA GLY A 30 -4.08 -2.90 -19.72
C GLY A 30 -4.48 -4.31 -20.15
N MET A 31 -5.41 -4.94 -19.44
CA MET A 31 -6.01 -6.23 -19.81
C MET A 31 -7.23 -6.11 -20.75
N GLY A 32 -7.55 -4.89 -21.23
CA GLY A 32 -8.61 -4.67 -22.19
C GLY A 32 -10.00 -4.43 -21.59
N HIS A 33 -10.10 -4.10 -20.30
CA HIS A 33 -11.36 -3.75 -19.66
C HIS A 33 -11.61 -2.24 -19.67
N GLU A 34 -12.88 -1.84 -19.74
CA GLU A 34 -13.29 -0.45 -19.53
C GLU A 34 -13.41 -0.18 -18.03
N VAL A 35 -12.63 0.75 -17.51
CA VAL A 35 -12.62 1.05 -16.07
C VAL A 35 -12.87 2.53 -15.86
N ALA A 36 -13.86 2.86 -15.04
CA ALA A 36 -14.08 4.21 -14.52
C ALA A 36 -13.95 4.20 -12.99
N VAL A 37 -13.25 5.21 -12.47
CA VAL A 37 -13.03 5.37 -11.02
C VAL A 37 -13.76 6.62 -10.54
N LEU A 38 -14.51 6.52 -9.45
CA LEU A 38 -15.11 7.65 -8.77
C LEU A 38 -14.40 7.90 -7.45
N ALA A 39 -13.89 9.11 -7.23
CA ALA A 39 -13.17 9.48 -6.02
C ALA A 39 -13.47 10.91 -5.57
N PRO A 40 -13.39 11.23 -4.27
CA PRO A 40 -13.39 12.61 -3.82
C PRO A 40 -12.15 13.34 -4.34
N ALA A 41 -12.36 14.43 -5.06
CA ALA A 41 -11.31 15.33 -5.53
C ALA A 41 -11.94 16.67 -5.93
N ASP A 42 -11.13 17.72 -5.89
CA ASP A 42 -11.49 19.01 -6.51
C ASP A 42 -11.40 18.89 -8.04
N GLU A 43 -12.18 19.69 -8.75
CA GLU A 43 -12.20 19.72 -10.22
C GLU A 43 -10.86 20.10 -10.85
N HIS A 44 -9.98 20.77 -10.08
CA HIS A 44 -8.65 21.16 -10.51
C HIS A 44 -7.54 20.18 -10.09
N THR A 45 -7.88 19.12 -9.37
CA THR A 45 -6.90 18.09 -8.98
C THR A 45 -6.42 17.34 -10.23
N PRO A 46 -5.11 17.24 -10.48
CA PRO A 46 -4.59 16.42 -11.57
C PRO A 46 -4.96 14.95 -11.33
N LEU A 47 -5.75 14.37 -12.23
CA LEU A 47 -6.26 13.01 -12.13
C LEU A 47 -5.97 12.24 -13.43
N PRO A 48 -5.76 10.92 -13.37
CA PRO A 48 -5.81 10.07 -14.55
C PRO A 48 -7.15 10.21 -15.30
N ASP A 49 -7.16 10.02 -16.62
CA ASP A 49 -8.32 10.16 -17.50
C ASP A 49 -9.53 9.29 -17.11
N PHE A 50 -9.29 8.16 -16.47
CA PHE A 50 -10.31 7.24 -15.98
C PHE A 50 -10.85 7.57 -14.59
N VAL A 51 -10.32 8.58 -13.90
CA VAL A 51 -10.78 9.02 -12.58
C VAL A 51 -11.68 10.24 -12.68
N GLN A 52 -12.90 10.13 -12.17
CA GLN A 52 -13.88 11.21 -12.15
C GLN A 52 -13.98 11.82 -10.75
N PRO A 53 -13.81 13.14 -10.63
CA PRO A 53 -13.93 13.83 -9.35
C PRO A 53 -15.39 13.90 -8.88
N ALA A 54 -15.65 13.49 -7.63
CA ALA A 54 -16.96 13.58 -7.02
C ALA A 54 -17.15 14.83 -6.14
N GLY A 55 -16.23 15.77 -6.22
CA GLY A 55 -16.20 17.00 -5.42
C GLY A 55 -15.32 16.93 -4.20
N ARG A 56 -15.11 18.09 -3.57
CA ARG A 56 -14.19 18.25 -2.43
C ARG A 56 -14.55 17.37 -1.26
N ALA A 57 -13.51 16.93 -0.56
CA ALA A 57 -13.61 16.17 0.67
C ALA A 57 -13.43 17.06 1.91
N LEU A 58 -14.06 16.65 3.01
CA LEU A 58 -13.85 17.24 4.33
C LEU A 58 -12.79 16.44 5.09
N ALA A 59 -11.87 17.14 5.74
CA ALA A 59 -10.84 16.52 6.57
C ALA A 59 -11.45 16.11 7.93
N ILE A 60 -11.41 14.82 8.23
CA ILE A 60 -11.96 14.25 9.47
C ILE A 60 -10.82 13.49 10.18
N PRO A 61 -10.54 13.77 11.47
CA PRO A 61 -9.61 12.98 12.25
C PRO A 61 -10.06 11.52 12.34
N TYR A 62 -9.20 10.58 11.96
CA TYR A 62 -9.52 9.16 11.95
C TYR A 62 -8.29 8.33 12.32
N ASN A 63 -8.36 7.56 13.40
CA ASN A 63 -7.31 6.62 13.83
C ASN A 63 -5.88 7.21 13.89
N GLY A 64 -5.73 8.42 14.42
CA GLY A 64 -4.42 9.09 14.51
C GLY A 64 -3.90 9.68 13.19
N SER A 65 -4.74 9.68 12.16
CA SER A 65 -4.50 10.30 10.85
C SER A 65 -5.66 11.24 10.51
N VAL A 66 -5.60 11.87 9.34
CA VAL A 66 -6.69 12.69 8.80
C VAL A 66 -7.23 11.99 7.56
N ALA A 67 -8.46 11.46 7.65
CA ALA A 67 -9.19 10.97 6.50
C ALA A 67 -9.91 12.14 5.81
N ARG A 68 -9.83 12.21 4.47
CA ARG A 68 -10.57 13.18 3.68
C ARG A 68 -11.68 12.48 2.94
N LEU A 69 -12.91 12.71 3.39
CA LEU A 69 -14.12 11.99 3.01
C LEU A 69 -15.14 12.95 2.39
N SER A 70 -15.95 12.44 1.46
CA SER A 70 -17.05 13.19 0.84
C SER A 70 -18.36 12.47 1.11
N PHE A 71 -19.27 13.13 1.84
CA PHE A 71 -20.56 12.59 2.24
C PHE A 71 -21.65 13.66 2.19
N GLY A 72 -22.88 13.26 1.96
CA GLY A 72 -24.04 14.15 1.97
C GLY A 72 -24.90 14.08 0.70
N PRO A 73 -25.97 14.88 0.61
CA PRO A 73 -26.97 14.79 -0.49
C PRO A 73 -26.38 15.04 -1.88
N VAL A 74 -25.42 15.95 -1.99
CA VAL A 74 -24.78 16.27 -3.28
C VAL A 74 -23.92 15.09 -3.73
N SER A 75 -23.10 14.54 -2.83
CA SER A 75 -22.27 13.35 -3.11
C SER A 75 -23.14 12.14 -3.44
N TYR A 76 -24.26 11.95 -2.73
CA TYR A 76 -25.25 10.92 -3.02
C TYR A 76 -25.82 11.04 -4.44
N ALA A 77 -26.25 12.24 -4.84
CA ALA A 77 -26.79 12.48 -6.18
C ALA A 77 -25.74 12.24 -7.28
N ARG A 78 -24.48 12.62 -7.04
CA ARG A 78 -23.36 12.37 -7.98
C ARG A 78 -23.07 10.89 -8.14
N VAL A 79 -22.93 10.14 -7.03
CA VAL A 79 -22.74 8.69 -7.05
C VAL A 79 -23.85 7.98 -7.80
N ARG A 80 -25.12 8.31 -7.49
CA ARG A 80 -26.29 7.72 -8.14
C ARG A 80 -26.34 7.99 -9.64
N ARG A 81 -25.99 9.23 -10.05
CA ARG A 81 -25.89 9.60 -11.47
C ARG A 81 -24.81 8.79 -12.15
N TRP A 82 -23.61 8.77 -11.58
CA TRP A 82 -22.44 8.08 -12.13
C TRP A 82 -22.71 6.59 -12.36
N ILE A 83 -23.30 5.89 -11.38
CA ILE A 83 -23.64 4.46 -11.52
C ILE A 83 -24.64 4.26 -12.67
N ARG A 84 -25.64 5.13 -12.82
CA ARG A 84 -26.65 4.99 -13.87
C ARG A 84 -26.15 5.33 -15.28
N GLU A 85 -25.23 6.27 -15.40
CA GLU A 85 -24.71 6.71 -16.69
C GLU A 85 -23.73 5.71 -17.31
N HIS A 86 -23.03 4.91 -16.50
CA HIS A 86 -21.98 4.02 -16.98
C HIS A 86 -22.45 2.57 -17.20
N ASP A 87 -23.57 2.14 -16.62
CA ASP A 87 -24.13 0.79 -16.78
C ASP A 87 -23.04 -0.30 -16.60
N PHE A 88 -22.47 -0.38 -15.39
CA PHE A 88 -21.36 -1.26 -15.07
C PHE A 88 -21.77 -2.74 -15.00
N ASP A 89 -20.92 -3.64 -15.51
CA ASP A 89 -21.06 -5.08 -15.33
C ASP A 89 -20.77 -5.50 -13.88
N VAL A 90 -19.87 -4.76 -13.19
CA VAL A 90 -19.52 -4.95 -11.77
C VAL A 90 -19.13 -3.63 -11.14
N LEU A 91 -19.53 -3.42 -9.89
CA LEU A 91 -19.12 -2.28 -9.08
C LEU A 91 -18.16 -2.74 -7.97
N HIS A 92 -16.97 -2.17 -7.94
CA HIS A 92 -15.94 -2.47 -6.93
C HIS A 92 -15.80 -1.32 -5.93
N LEU A 93 -16.11 -1.58 -4.66
CA LEU A 93 -16.08 -0.61 -3.59
C LEU A 93 -14.86 -0.84 -2.69
N HIS A 94 -14.01 0.16 -2.54
CA HIS A 94 -12.93 0.12 -1.55
C HIS A 94 -13.43 0.70 -0.23
N GLU A 95 -13.18 -0.01 0.89
CA GLU A 95 -13.66 0.36 2.23
C GLU A 95 -15.17 0.71 2.24
N PRO A 96 -16.06 -0.24 1.97
CA PRO A 96 -17.48 0.01 1.70
C PRO A 96 -18.23 0.66 2.85
N ILE A 97 -17.72 0.55 4.09
CA ILE A 97 -18.32 1.14 5.30
C ILE A 97 -17.72 2.50 5.69
N ALA A 98 -16.71 2.97 4.96
CA ALA A 98 -16.19 4.32 5.18
C ALA A 98 -17.30 5.33 4.88
N PRO A 99 -17.59 6.29 5.77
CA PRO A 99 -18.64 7.28 5.58
C PRO A 99 -18.27 8.29 4.49
N SER A 100 -18.21 7.81 3.26
CA SER A 100 -17.82 8.53 2.06
C SER A 100 -18.51 7.95 0.83
N LEU A 101 -17.98 8.17 -0.37
CA LEU A 101 -18.56 7.72 -1.63
C LEU A 101 -18.84 6.21 -1.68
N SER A 102 -17.97 5.38 -1.08
CA SER A 102 -18.16 3.92 -1.07
C SER A 102 -19.40 3.49 -0.33
N LEU A 103 -19.69 4.08 0.83
CA LEU A 103 -20.93 3.81 1.54
C LEU A 103 -22.16 4.31 0.76
N LEU A 104 -22.07 5.51 0.17
CA LEU A 104 -23.14 6.05 -0.67
C LEU A 104 -23.41 5.17 -1.90
N ALA A 105 -22.34 4.66 -2.52
CA ALA A 105 -22.45 3.72 -3.64
C ALA A 105 -23.11 2.41 -3.21
N LEU A 106 -22.70 1.84 -2.06
CA LEU A 106 -23.32 0.64 -1.51
C LEU A 106 -24.83 0.82 -1.21
N MET A 107 -25.24 2.02 -0.77
CA MET A 107 -26.65 2.32 -0.52
C MET A 107 -27.49 2.31 -1.80
N VAL A 108 -26.96 2.83 -2.92
CA VAL A 108 -27.73 3.05 -4.17
C VAL A 108 -27.51 1.99 -5.23
N ALA A 109 -26.39 1.25 -5.20
CA ALA A 109 -26.07 0.27 -6.21
C ALA A 109 -26.96 -0.96 -6.13
N GLU A 110 -27.22 -1.55 -7.29
CA GLU A 110 -27.86 -2.86 -7.49
C GLU A 110 -27.01 -3.67 -8.47
N GLY A 111 -27.05 -4.99 -8.35
CA GLY A 111 -26.27 -5.90 -9.19
C GLY A 111 -24.97 -6.39 -8.54
N PRO A 112 -24.00 -6.88 -9.32
CA PRO A 112 -22.78 -7.46 -8.79
C PRO A 112 -21.92 -6.40 -8.09
N ILE A 113 -21.75 -6.53 -6.76
CA ILE A 113 -20.92 -5.65 -5.95
C ILE A 113 -19.78 -6.43 -5.34
N VAL A 114 -18.55 -6.02 -5.62
CA VAL A 114 -17.33 -6.51 -4.97
C VAL A 114 -16.82 -5.45 -4.00
N ALA A 115 -16.37 -5.86 -2.83
CA ALA A 115 -15.83 -4.93 -1.82
C ALA A 115 -14.43 -5.34 -1.39
N THR A 116 -13.48 -4.39 -1.40
CA THR A 116 -12.12 -4.58 -0.87
C THR A 116 -11.91 -3.85 0.45
N TYR A 117 -11.38 -4.58 1.43
CA TYR A 117 -11.06 -4.11 2.77
C TYR A 117 -9.53 -3.98 2.94
N HIS A 118 -9.08 -2.77 3.23
CA HIS A 118 -7.67 -2.42 3.45
C HIS A 118 -7.32 -2.25 4.93
N THR A 119 -8.34 -1.90 5.75
CA THR A 119 -8.15 -1.53 7.15
C THR A 119 -7.93 -2.76 8.01
N SER A 120 -6.90 -2.70 8.84
CA SER A 120 -6.56 -3.70 9.85
C SER A 120 -6.92 -3.28 11.29
N THR A 121 -7.68 -2.20 11.46
CA THR A 121 -7.97 -1.62 12.77
C THR A 121 -9.17 -2.30 13.42
N THR A 122 -8.95 -2.99 14.53
CA THR A 122 -9.92 -3.83 15.24
C THR A 122 -10.84 -3.09 16.22
N LYS A 123 -10.66 -1.79 16.45
CA LYS A 123 -11.37 -1.07 17.54
C LYS A 123 -12.13 0.14 17.04
N SER A 124 -13.38 -0.05 16.66
CA SER A 124 -14.34 1.06 16.57
C SER A 124 -15.65 0.68 17.26
N ARG A 125 -15.86 1.21 18.48
CA ARG A 125 -17.15 1.09 19.18
C ARG A 125 -18.30 1.67 18.35
N ALA A 126 -18.00 2.66 17.50
CA ALA A 126 -18.95 3.25 16.57
C ALA A 126 -19.38 2.24 15.48
N LEU A 127 -18.46 1.44 14.93
CA LEU A 127 -18.77 0.40 13.93
C LEU A 127 -19.79 -0.61 14.48
N ASN A 128 -19.59 -1.08 15.70
CA ASN A 128 -20.50 -2.04 16.33
C ASN A 128 -21.92 -1.44 16.56
N ALA A 129 -22.02 -0.16 16.89
CA ALA A 129 -23.30 0.51 17.07
C ALA A 129 -24.05 0.72 15.74
N PHE A 130 -23.32 0.98 14.65
CA PHE A 130 -23.90 1.18 13.32
C PHE A 130 -24.10 -0.11 12.52
N GLN A 131 -23.53 -1.25 12.96
CA GLN A 131 -23.58 -2.51 12.25
C GLN A 131 -25.01 -2.94 11.91
N VAL A 132 -25.93 -2.85 12.85
CA VAL A 132 -27.36 -3.21 12.64
C VAL A 132 -27.98 -2.39 11.51
N VAL A 133 -27.66 -1.09 11.44
CA VAL A 133 -28.18 -0.18 10.39
C VAL A 133 -27.52 -0.44 9.04
N LEU A 134 -26.26 -0.88 9.03
CA LEU A 134 -25.50 -1.15 7.81
C LEU A 134 -25.74 -2.55 7.25
N GLN A 135 -26.21 -3.48 8.06
CA GLN A 135 -26.39 -4.90 7.68
C GLN A 135 -27.16 -5.09 6.37
N PRO A 136 -28.32 -4.44 6.12
CA PRO A 136 -29.06 -4.62 4.87
C PRO A 136 -28.26 -4.18 3.62
N PHE A 137 -27.36 -3.20 3.78
CA PHE A 137 -26.49 -2.78 2.69
C PHE A 137 -25.29 -3.73 2.51
N LEU A 138 -24.72 -4.25 3.60
CA LEU A 138 -23.62 -5.19 3.55
C LEU A 138 -24.03 -6.53 2.90
N GLU A 139 -25.29 -6.92 3.01
CA GLU A 139 -25.87 -8.10 2.37
C GLU A 139 -25.93 -7.98 0.84
N LYS A 140 -25.89 -6.76 0.27
CA LYS A 140 -25.82 -6.54 -1.18
C LYS A 140 -24.45 -6.86 -1.76
N ILE A 141 -23.39 -7.00 -0.93
CA ILE A 141 -22.04 -7.30 -1.39
C ILE A 141 -21.96 -8.77 -1.81
N THR A 142 -21.82 -9.01 -3.10
CA THR A 142 -21.77 -10.33 -3.70
C THR A 142 -20.45 -11.06 -3.38
N ALA A 143 -19.32 -10.34 -3.40
CA ALA A 143 -18.01 -10.92 -3.06
C ALA A 143 -17.15 -9.93 -2.29
N ARG A 144 -16.28 -10.47 -1.42
CA ARG A 144 -15.41 -9.67 -0.54
C ARG A 144 -13.96 -10.04 -0.75
N ILE A 145 -13.11 -9.03 -0.80
CA ILE A 145 -11.65 -9.13 -0.90
C ILE A 145 -11.03 -8.48 0.35
N ALA A 146 -10.03 -9.11 0.92
CA ALA A 146 -9.20 -8.53 1.97
C ALA A 146 -7.74 -8.52 1.55
N VAL A 147 -7.06 -7.38 1.67
CA VAL A 147 -5.66 -7.24 1.21
C VAL A 147 -4.64 -7.92 2.13
N SER A 148 -5.07 -8.39 3.29
CA SER A 148 -4.21 -9.11 4.23
C SER A 148 -5.02 -10.04 5.14
N ALA A 149 -4.36 -11.00 5.77
CA ALA A 149 -4.99 -11.87 6.76
C ALA A 149 -5.56 -11.08 7.95
N LEU A 150 -4.93 -9.96 8.31
CA LEU A 150 -5.42 -9.09 9.38
C LEU A 150 -6.70 -8.37 8.95
N ALA A 151 -6.74 -7.81 7.74
CA ALA A 151 -7.95 -7.19 7.18
C ALA A 151 -9.08 -8.23 7.05
N ARG A 152 -8.77 -9.46 6.60
CA ARG A 152 -9.74 -10.56 6.53
C ARG A 152 -10.30 -10.92 7.92
N ARG A 153 -9.44 -11.00 8.94
CA ARG A 153 -9.89 -11.27 10.32
C ARG A 153 -10.85 -10.19 10.83
N VAL A 154 -10.50 -8.92 10.64
CA VAL A 154 -11.36 -7.79 11.03
C VAL A 154 -12.71 -7.88 10.32
N GLN A 155 -12.71 -8.20 9.03
CA GLN A 155 -13.93 -8.33 8.25
C GLN A 155 -14.80 -9.49 8.76
N VAL A 156 -14.23 -10.67 9.01
CA VAL A 156 -14.95 -11.85 9.51
C VAL A 156 -15.51 -11.60 10.92
N GLU A 157 -14.72 -11.04 11.82
CA GLU A 157 -15.11 -10.84 13.22
C GLU A 157 -16.14 -9.73 13.43
N HIS A 158 -16.14 -8.68 12.58
CA HIS A 158 -16.94 -7.49 12.81
C HIS A 158 -18.02 -7.21 11.77
N LEU A 159 -17.90 -7.71 10.54
CA LEU A 159 -18.81 -7.37 9.46
C LEU A 159 -19.59 -8.58 8.91
N GLY A 160 -19.22 -9.76 9.35
CA GLY A 160 -19.82 -11.03 8.91
C GLY A 160 -19.42 -11.44 7.49
N GLY A 161 -19.55 -12.74 7.20
CA GLY A 161 -19.12 -13.33 5.95
C GLY A 161 -17.60 -13.47 5.83
N ASP A 162 -17.14 -14.22 4.83
CA ASP A 162 -15.71 -14.41 4.55
C ASP A 162 -15.24 -13.56 3.38
N ALA A 163 -13.93 -13.36 3.25
CA ALA A 163 -13.30 -12.61 2.19
C ALA A 163 -12.15 -13.41 1.55
N VAL A 164 -12.05 -13.35 0.23
CA VAL A 164 -10.88 -13.87 -0.48
C VAL A 164 -9.70 -12.97 -0.16
N GLN A 165 -8.59 -13.56 0.24
CA GLN A 165 -7.37 -12.79 0.47
C GLN A 165 -6.65 -12.57 -0.86
N ILE A 166 -6.60 -11.30 -1.31
CA ILE A 166 -5.84 -10.88 -2.49
C ILE A 166 -4.94 -9.73 -2.03
N PRO A 167 -3.61 -9.87 -2.10
CA PRO A 167 -2.67 -8.87 -1.61
C PRO A 167 -2.68 -7.60 -2.46
N ASN A 168 -2.04 -6.53 -1.97
CA ASN A 168 -1.73 -5.37 -2.80
C ASN A 168 -0.75 -5.75 -3.90
N GLY A 169 -0.94 -5.18 -5.09
CA GLY A 169 -0.01 -5.32 -6.20
C GLY A 169 1.12 -4.29 -6.16
N VAL A 170 2.17 -4.58 -6.89
CA VAL A 170 3.28 -3.67 -7.19
C VAL A 170 3.57 -3.71 -8.69
N ASP A 171 3.97 -2.58 -9.27
CA ASP A 171 4.49 -2.57 -10.64
C ASP A 171 5.96 -2.99 -10.62
N VAL A 172 6.17 -4.31 -10.73
CA VAL A 172 7.51 -4.91 -10.66
C VAL A 172 8.43 -4.33 -11.72
N ARG A 173 7.92 -4.15 -12.94
CA ARG A 173 8.72 -3.67 -14.07
C ARG A 173 9.15 -2.22 -13.88
N PHE A 174 8.26 -1.37 -13.38
CA PHE A 174 8.57 0.04 -13.10
C PHE A 174 9.77 0.18 -12.15
N PHE A 175 9.82 -0.61 -11.08
CA PHE A 175 10.93 -0.60 -10.14
C PHE A 175 12.18 -1.29 -10.67
N ALA A 176 12.04 -2.42 -11.41
CA ALA A 176 13.15 -3.16 -11.98
C ALA A 176 13.92 -2.38 -13.06
N ASP A 177 13.22 -1.59 -13.85
CA ASP A 177 13.80 -0.79 -14.94
C ASP A 177 14.39 0.55 -14.45
N ALA A 178 14.22 0.88 -13.15
CA ALA A 178 14.68 2.13 -12.59
C ALA A 178 16.21 2.19 -12.51
N LYS A 179 16.79 3.25 -13.07
CA LYS A 179 18.23 3.49 -13.00
C LYS A 179 18.59 4.17 -11.67
N PRO A 180 19.77 3.88 -11.11
CA PRO A 180 20.23 4.60 -9.91
C PRO A 180 20.20 6.11 -10.06
N LEU A 181 20.19 6.80 -8.94
CA LEU A 181 20.32 8.25 -8.86
C LEU A 181 21.70 8.67 -9.35
N ASP A 182 21.80 9.91 -9.84
CA ASP A 182 23.07 10.49 -10.26
C ASP A 182 24.04 10.54 -9.07
N GLY A 183 25.28 10.10 -9.28
CA GLY A 183 26.28 9.96 -8.22
C GLY A 183 26.16 8.66 -7.40
N TYR A 184 25.34 7.70 -7.81
CA TYR A 184 25.25 6.35 -7.24
C TYR A 184 25.65 5.28 -8.28
N PRO A 185 26.20 4.10 -7.87
CA PRO A 185 26.56 3.80 -6.48
C PRO A 185 27.70 4.71 -5.96
N ARG A 186 27.72 4.94 -4.66
CA ARG A 186 28.80 5.68 -3.98
C ARG A 186 29.94 4.74 -3.58
N GLU A 187 31.08 5.32 -3.22
CA GLU A 187 32.12 4.58 -2.49
C GLU A 187 31.57 4.22 -1.09
N GLY A 188 31.74 2.95 -0.70
CA GLY A 188 31.21 2.41 0.53
C GLY A 188 29.73 2.01 0.49
N PRO A 189 29.30 1.21 1.47
CA PRO A 189 27.95 0.67 1.51
C PRO A 189 26.91 1.73 1.82
N THR A 190 25.76 1.64 1.16
CA THR A 190 24.62 2.55 1.34
C THR A 190 23.38 1.79 1.79
N ILE A 191 22.80 2.22 2.92
CA ILE A 191 21.49 1.74 3.41
C ILE A 191 20.40 2.68 2.89
N GLY A 192 19.30 2.13 2.38
CA GLY A 192 18.10 2.86 1.99
C GLY A 192 17.04 2.86 3.09
N PHE A 193 16.37 3.98 3.29
CA PHE A 193 15.18 4.11 4.12
C PHE A 193 14.12 4.91 3.35
N VAL A 194 12.89 4.42 3.33
CA VAL A 194 11.75 5.12 2.68
C VAL A 194 10.59 5.22 3.67
N GLY A 195 10.15 6.44 3.94
CA GLY A 195 9.02 6.69 4.83
C GLY A 195 9.10 8.01 5.58
N ARG A 196 8.06 8.32 6.35
CA ARG A 196 8.06 9.48 7.26
C ARG A 196 9.00 9.19 8.42
N PHE A 197 10.22 9.69 8.35
CA PHE A 197 11.26 9.38 9.33
C PHE A 197 11.00 9.99 10.72
N THR A 198 10.14 11.01 10.84
CA THR A 198 9.67 11.56 12.12
C THR A 198 8.54 10.75 12.77
N GLU A 199 8.00 9.73 12.07
CA GLU A 199 6.96 8.88 12.62
C GLU A 199 7.59 7.75 13.45
N PRO A 200 7.37 7.71 14.81
CA PRO A 200 8.10 6.79 15.69
C PRO A 200 8.01 5.32 15.28
N ARG A 201 6.84 4.91 14.76
CA ARG A 201 6.64 3.53 14.30
C ARG A 201 7.50 3.14 13.09
N LYS A 202 8.09 4.10 12.37
CA LYS A 202 8.99 3.82 11.23
C LYS A 202 10.41 3.47 11.67
N GLY A 203 10.76 3.69 12.94
CA GLY A 203 11.94 3.15 13.58
C GLY A 203 13.27 3.82 13.19
N MET A 204 13.26 5.08 12.72
CA MET A 204 14.50 5.81 12.40
C MET A 204 15.52 5.81 13.57
N PRO A 205 15.11 6.04 14.85
CA PRO A 205 16.05 5.96 15.98
C PRO A 205 16.74 4.59 16.10
N VAL A 206 16.04 3.50 15.81
CA VAL A 206 16.60 2.13 15.83
C VAL A 206 17.66 1.97 14.74
N LEU A 207 17.38 2.49 13.53
CA LEU A 207 18.34 2.46 12.42
C LEU A 207 19.60 3.27 12.72
N LEU A 208 19.45 4.51 13.20
CA LEU A 208 20.59 5.36 13.56
C LEU A 208 21.44 4.71 14.66
N ALA A 209 20.83 4.10 15.67
CA ALA A 209 21.54 3.37 16.71
C ALA A 209 22.29 2.14 16.16
N ALA A 210 21.72 1.42 15.20
CA ALA A 210 22.38 0.30 14.52
C ALA A 210 23.54 0.78 13.65
N MET A 211 23.39 1.87 12.90
CA MET A 211 24.43 2.44 12.06
C MET A 211 25.67 2.84 12.87
N ARG A 212 25.49 3.46 14.06
CA ARG A 212 26.64 3.81 14.93
C ARG A 212 27.50 2.61 15.26
N GLN A 213 26.90 1.42 15.44
CA GLN A 213 27.65 0.19 15.70
C GLN A 213 28.39 -0.32 14.46
N LEU A 214 27.91 0.00 13.27
CA LEU A 214 28.54 -0.43 12.00
C LEU A 214 29.71 0.46 11.59
N LEU A 215 29.80 1.71 12.06
CA LEU A 215 30.86 2.65 11.65
C LEU A 215 32.26 2.15 11.97
N THR A 216 32.45 1.32 12.99
CA THR A 216 33.74 0.71 13.32
C THR A 216 34.27 -0.19 12.21
N ASP A 217 33.37 -0.97 11.60
CA ASP A 217 33.70 -1.94 10.57
C ASP A 217 33.53 -1.37 9.15
N MET A 218 32.67 -0.36 9.01
CA MET A 218 32.25 0.26 7.74
C MET A 218 32.34 1.79 7.85
N PRO A 219 33.54 2.38 7.87
CA PRO A 219 33.73 3.81 8.09
C PRO A 219 33.09 4.69 6.99
N ASP A 220 32.85 4.15 5.80
CA ASP A 220 32.22 4.87 4.68
C ASP A 220 30.73 4.59 4.52
N LEU A 221 30.10 3.95 5.53
CA LEU A 221 28.66 3.66 5.54
C LEU A 221 27.83 4.93 5.41
N ARG A 222 26.86 4.91 4.52
CA ARG A 222 25.90 6.01 4.27
C ARG A 222 24.46 5.57 4.41
N LEU A 223 23.57 6.55 4.58
CA LEU A 223 22.13 6.38 4.63
C LEU A 223 21.46 7.27 3.59
N LEU A 224 20.72 6.69 2.67
CA LEU A 224 19.85 7.39 1.74
C LEU A 224 18.43 7.37 2.29
N VAL A 225 17.87 8.57 2.55
CA VAL A 225 16.53 8.73 3.14
C VAL A 225 15.59 9.37 2.14
N VAL A 226 14.47 8.69 1.87
CA VAL A 226 13.36 9.21 1.06
C VAL A 226 12.12 9.34 1.94
N GLY A 227 11.56 10.54 2.05
CA GLY A 227 10.34 10.76 2.80
C GLY A 227 10.25 12.11 3.50
N ARG A 228 9.09 12.32 4.13
CA ARG A 228 8.81 13.58 4.85
C ARG A 228 9.36 13.55 6.26
N GLY A 229 9.85 14.70 6.68
CA GLY A 229 10.28 14.99 8.04
C GLY A 229 11.10 16.26 8.06
N ASP A 230 11.46 16.73 9.24
CA ASP A 230 12.35 17.86 9.43
C ASP A 230 13.80 17.39 9.30
N ALA A 231 14.56 18.01 8.38
CA ALA A 231 15.95 17.63 8.10
C ALA A 231 16.88 17.93 9.28
N ASP A 232 16.64 19.03 9.99
CA ASP A 232 17.48 19.45 11.11
C ASP A 232 17.22 18.56 12.34
N ASP A 233 15.97 18.13 12.54
CA ASP A 233 15.63 17.14 13.56
C ASP A 233 16.33 15.80 13.29
N LEU A 234 16.31 15.33 12.03
CA LEU A 234 16.99 14.09 11.64
C LEU A 234 18.52 14.19 11.87
N ARG A 235 19.15 15.28 11.44
CA ARG A 235 20.58 15.49 11.64
C ARG A 235 20.96 15.60 13.12
N ARG A 236 20.12 16.26 13.92
CA ARG A 236 20.30 16.38 15.38
C ARG A 236 20.20 14.99 16.05
N GLU A 237 19.25 14.17 15.67
CA GLU A 237 19.09 12.80 16.19
C GLU A 237 20.24 11.88 15.73
N ALA A 238 20.70 12.05 14.50
CA ALA A 238 21.84 11.34 13.94
C ALA A 238 23.14 11.65 14.70
N GLY A 239 23.27 12.89 15.21
CA GLY A 239 24.48 13.36 15.89
C GLY A 239 25.65 13.57 14.92
N PRO A 240 26.78 14.12 15.41
CA PRO A 240 27.92 14.50 14.55
C PRO A 240 28.54 13.33 13.79
N GLU A 241 28.39 12.10 14.31
CA GLU A 241 28.97 10.90 13.69
C GLU A 241 28.29 10.49 12.41
N LEU A 242 26.96 10.71 12.31
CA LEU A 242 26.14 10.25 11.19
C LEU A 242 25.57 11.39 10.34
N ALA A 243 25.53 12.64 10.83
CA ALA A 243 24.84 13.75 10.17
C ALA A 243 25.32 13.98 8.72
N ASP A 244 26.65 13.92 8.48
CA ASP A 244 27.26 14.10 7.16
C ASP A 244 27.20 12.83 6.27
N ARG A 245 26.65 11.74 6.80
CA ARG A 245 26.50 10.46 6.11
C ARG A 245 25.07 10.23 5.62
N ILE A 246 24.18 11.18 5.86
CA ILE A 246 22.76 11.09 5.48
C ILE A 246 22.53 11.91 4.22
N ASP A 247 22.15 11.23 3.15
CA ASP A 247 21.64 11.82 1.93
C ASP A 247 20.11 11.86 2.02
N LEU A 248 19.53 13.04 2.27
CA LEU A 248 18.08 13.22 2.42
C LEU A 248 17.49 13.80 1.14
N LEU A 249 16.64 13.02 0.47
CA LEU A 249 15.93 13.47 -0.74
C LEU A 249 14.62 14.20 -0.42
N GLY A 250 14.13 14.13 0.82
CA GLY A 250 12.83 14.68 1.17
C GLY A 250 11.68 13.86 0.57
N GLN A 251 10.53 14.52 0.35
CA GLN A 251 9.41 13.90 -0.32
C GLN A 251 9.72 13.74 -1.82
N ALA A 252 9.64 12.51 -2.32
CA ALA A 252 9.90 12.15 -3.70
C ALA A 252 8.64 11.62 -4.38
N ASP A 253 8.61 11.71 -5.70
CA ASP A 253 7.67 10.99 -6.54
C ASP A 253 8.06 9.50 -6.67
N ASP A 254 7.23 8.72 -7.35
CA ASP A 254 7.46 7.29 -7.49
C ASP A 254 8.70 6.97 -8.35
N GLU A 255 9.01 7.80 -9.36
CA GLU A 255 10.22 7.65 -10.18
C GLU A 255 11.49 7.85 -9.34
N THR A 256 11.56 8.95 -8.60
CA THR A 256 12.68 9.23 -7.70
C THR A 256 12.81 8.17 -6.60
N LYS A 257 11.68 7.68 -6.07
CA LYS A 257 11.66 6.58 -5.10
C LYS A 257 12.24 5.29 -5.70
N ALA A 258 11.83 4.91 -6.91
CA ALA A 258 12.34 3.73 -7.59
C ALA A 258 13.86 3.85 -7.85
N ARG A 259 14.32 4.99 -8.34
CA ARG A 259 15.74 5.30 -8.53
C ARG A 259 16.53 5.23 -7.21
N ALA A 260 15.96 5.75 -6.12
CA ALA A 260 16.59 5.68 -4.81
C ALA A 260 16.73 4.23 -4.31
N LEU A 261 15.71 3.40 -4.50
CA LEU A 261 15.77 1.98 -4.16
C LEU A 261 16.83 1.24 -4.98
N SER A 262 16.98 1.53 -6.28
CA SER A 262 18.03 0.99 -7.13
C SER A 262 19.44 1.50 -6.79
N SER A 263 19.57 2.54 -5.95
CA SER A 263 20.82 3.21 -5.61
C SER A 263 21.49 2.64 -4.36
N VAL A 264 20.85 1.75 -3.62
CA VAL A 264 21.31 1.31 -2.31
C VAL A 264 21.68 -0.18 -2.30
N ASP A 265 22.64 -0.55 -1.43
CA ASP A 265 23.06 -1.94 -1.29
C ASP A 265 22.10 -2.79 -0.47
N VAL A 266 21.32 -2.16 0.40
CA VAL A 266 20.28 -2.79 1.21
C VAL A 266 19.19 -1.78 1.57
N TYR A 267 17.94 -2.18 1.45
CA TYR A 267 16.80 -1.45 1.98
C TYR A 267 16.52 -1.90 3.42
N CYS A 268 16.39 -0.94 4.33
CA CYS A 268 16.10 -1.20 5.74
C CYS A 268 14.71 -0.71 6.12
N ALA A 269 13.87 -1.61 6.66
CA ALA A 269 12.56 -1.32 7.22
C ALA A 269 12.54 -1.60 8.74
N PRO A 270 13.07 -0.68 9.59
CA PRO A 270 13.24 -0.92 11.03
C PRO A 270 11.96 -0.63 11.84
N ASN A 271 10.80 -0.79 11.23
CA ASN A 271 9.51 -0.41 11.79
C ASN A 271 9.27 -1.08 13.15
N THR A 272 8.68 -0.31 14.09
CA THR A 272 8.36 -0.81 15.44
C THR A 272 6.91 -1.29 15.58
N GLY A 273 6.10 -1.14 14.55
CA GLY A 273 4.70 -1.60 14.51
C GLY A 273 3.86 -0.84 13.49
N GLY A 274 2.55 -1.10 13.49
CA GLY A 274 1.57 -0.35 12.71
C GLY A 274 1.66 -0.55 11.18
N GLU A 275 2.25 -1.64 10.71
CA GLU A 275 2.24 -2.01 9.29
C GLU A 275 1.14 -3.02 9.00
N SER A 276 0.36 -2.74 7.96
CA SER A 276 -0.73 -3.64 7.54
C SER A 276 -0.32 -4.62 6.45
N PHE A 277 0.61 -4.23 5.57
CA PHE A 277 1.04 -5.06 4.44
C PHE A 277 2.56 -5.01 4.20
N GLY A 278 3.14 -3.82 4.01
CA GLY A 278 4.57 -3.65 3.72
C GLY A 278 4.87 -3.52 2.23
N ILE A 279 4.08 -2.72 1.49
CA ILE A 279 4.25 -2.51 0.05
C ILE A 279 5.68 -2.06 -0.32
N ILE A 280 6.31 -1.25 0.54
CA ILE A 280 7.66 -0.76 0.28
C ILE A 280 8.71 -1.87 0.23
N LEU A 281 8.50 -3.01 0.89
CA LEU A 281 9.39 -4.18 0.77
C LEU A 281 9.30 -4.76 -0.63
N LEU A 282 8.08 -4.84 -1.20
CA LEU A 282 7.87 -5.29 -2.57
C LEU A 282 8.50 -4.33 -3.59
N GLU A 283 8.39 -3.03 -3.36
CA GLU A 283 9.03 -2.01 -4.19
C GLU A 283 10.57 -2.17 -4.18
N ALA A 284 11.17 -2.35 -3.00
CA ALA A 284 12.61 -2.59 -2.86
C ALA A 284 13.05 -3.91 -3.52
N MET A 285 12.32 -4.99 -3.27
CA MET A 285 12.57 -6.29 -3.91
C MET A 285 12.44 -6.23 -5.43
N SER A 286 11.46 -5.47 -5.94
CA SER A 286 11.28 -5.25 -7.38
C SER A 286 12.43 -4.46 -8.01
N ALA A 287 13.01 -3.51 -7.27
CA ALA A 287 14.22 -2.79 -7.69
C ALA A 287 15.51 -3.65 -7.62
N GLY A 288 15.40 -4.92 -7.22
CA GLY A 288 16.55 -5.82 -7.06
C GLY A 288 17.37 -5.54 -5.79
N THR A 289 16.81 -4.81 -4.84
CA THR A 289 17.50 -4.41 -3.61
C THR A 289 17.20 -5.40 -2.47
N PRO A 290 18.22 -6.00 -1.84
CA PRO A 290 18.06 -6.83 -0.66
C PRO A 290 17.35 -6.09 0.48
N VAL A 291 16.49 -6.78 1.21
CA VAL A 291 15.69 -6.20 2.29
C VAL A 291 16.14 -6.73 3.65
N VAL A 292 16.33 -5.80 4.60
CA VAL A 292 16.45 -6.08 6.04
C VAL A 292 15.26 -5.41 6.74
N ALA A 293 14.43 -6.18 7.42
CA ALA A 293 13.21 -5.66 8.02
C ALA A 293 12.98 -6.18 9.45
N SER A 294 12.24 -5.41 10.23
CA SER A 294 11.76 -5.85 11.55
C SER A 294 10.84 -7.06 11.42
N ASP A 295 10.90 -7.97 12.38
CA ASP A 295 10.07 -9.17 12.44
C ASP A 295 8.62 -8.83 12.86
N LEU A 296 7.91 -8.16 11.95
CA LEU A 296 6.48 -7.88 12.04
C LEU A 296 5.70 -8.89 11.20
N ASP A 297 4.52 -9.30 11.65
CA ASP A 297 3.67 -10.26 10.93
C ASP A 297 3.42 -9.88 9.45
N ALA A 298 3.26 -8.59 9.16
CA ALA A 298 3.07 -8.10 7.81
C ALA A 298 4.34 -8.30 6.95
N PHE A 299 5.50 -7.97 7.51
CA PHE A 299 6.79 -8.09 6.82
C PHE A 299 7.20 -9.55 6.65
N ARG A 300 6.99 -10.37 7.68
CA ARG A 300 7.23 -11.82 7.62
C ARG A 300 6.52 -12.48 6.45
N ARG A 301 5.24 -12.13 6.22
CA ARG A 301 4.46 -12.67 5.09
C ARG A 301 4.99 -12.20 3.73
N VAL A 302 5.35 -10.93 3.60
CA VAL A 302 5.91 -10.40 2.35
C VAL A 302 7.25 -11.04 2.06
N LEU A 303 8.13 -11.18 3.07
CA LEU A 303 9.46 -11.76 2.96
C LEU A 303 9.49 -13.30 3.01
N ASP A 304 8.32 -13.95 2.97
CA ASP A 304 8.21 -15.42 2.98
C ASP A 304 8.97 -16.05 4.15
N ASP A 305 8.63 -15.62 5.38
CA ASP A 305 9.27 -16.04 6.62
C ASP A 305 10.82 -15.85 6.64
N GLY A 306 11.31 -14.87 5.89
CA GLY A 306 12.74 -14.55 5.82
C GLY A 306 13.50 -15.19 4.64
N MET A 307 12.82 -15.90 3.73
CA MET A 307 13.42 -16.45 2.51
C MET A 307 13.81 -15.35 1.51
N ALA A 308 12.98 -14.31 1.39
CA ALA A 308 13.17 -13.21 0.45
C ALA A 308 13.78 -11.93 1.08
N GLY A 309 14.31 -12.03 2.30
CA GLY A 309 14.92 -10.91 3.02
C GLY A 309 15.34 -11.33 4.43
N VAL A 310 16.00 -10.46 5.17
CA VAL A 310 16.48 -10.75 6.52
C VAL A 310 15.55 -10.11 7.55
N LEU A 311 15.03 -10.90 8.49
CA LEU A 311 14.21 -10.43 9.61
C LEU A 311 15.08 -10.25 10.86
N HIS A 312 14.80 -9.19 11.61
CA HIS A 312 15.43 -8.94 12.91
C HIS A 312 14.40 -8.60 13.99
N PRO A 313 14.67 -8.87 15.28
CA PRO A 313 13.76 -8.53 16.36
C PRO A 313 13.38 -7.04 16.40
N VAL A 314 12.10 -6.76 16.56
CA VAL A 314 11.53 -5.40 16.60
C VAL A 314 12.20 -4.54 17.66
N GLY A 315 12.61 -3.32 17.29
CA GLY A 315 13.18 -2.33 18.21
C GLY A 315 14.56 -2.68 18.76
N ASN A 316 15.25 -3.68 18.19
CA ASN A 316 16.58 -4.10 18.66
C ASN A 316 17.68 -3.61 17.70
N PRO A 317 18.40 -2.52 18.04
CA PRO A 317 19.44 -1.96 17.18
C PRO A 317 20.69 -2.88 17.06
N ILE A 318 20.97 -3.72 18.05
CA ILE A 318 22.12 -4.65 18.01
C ILE A 318 21.85 -5.74 16.99
N ALA A 319 20.65 -6.34 17.06
CA ALA A 319 20.24 -7.35 16.09
C ALA A 319 20.13 -6.77 14.66
N LEU A 320 19.63 -5.54 14.52
CA LEU A 320 19.59 -4.84 13.24
C LEU A 320 20.99 -4.60 12.68
N ALA A 321 21.95 -4.14 13.50
CA ALA A 321 23.33 -3.96 13.10
C ALA A 321 23.96 -5.28 12.63
N GLY A 322 23.71 -6.37 13.33
CA GLY A 322 24.15 -7.71 12.94
C GLY A 322 23.57 -8.17 11.59
N ALA A 323 22.26 -7.96 11.39
CA ALA A 323 21.58 -8.28 10.14
C ALA A 323 22.14 -7.46 8.95
N LEU A 324 22.27 -6.13 9.13
CA LEU A 324 22.84 -5.24 8.11
C LEU A 324 24.29 -5.60 7.80
N ARG A 325 25.13 -5.84 8.82
CA ARG A 325 26.52 -6.29 8.63
C ARG A 325 26.59 -7.55 7.78
N GLY A 326 25.77 -8.55 8.12
CA GLY A 326 25.77 -9.83 7.41
C GLY A 326 25.32 -9.75 5.95
N VAL A 327 24.60 -8.69 5.56
CA VAL A 327 24.21 -8.43 4.17
C VAL A 327 25.26 -7.55 3.48
N LEU A 328 25.71 -6.48 4.13
CA LEU A 328 26.61 -5.49 3.51
C LEU A 328 28.04 -6.04 3.29
N SER A 329 28.54 -6.92 4.16
CA SER A 329 29.87 -7.50 4.05
C SER A 329 29.97 -8.74 3.15
N ASP A 330 28.83 -9.25 2.66
CA ASP A 330 28.77 -10.48 1.86
C ASP A 330 28.07 -10.23 0.50
N PRO A 331 28.82 -9.98 -0.58
CA PRO A 331 28.27 -9.75 -1.91
C PRO A 331 27.47 -10.93 -2.48
N GLU A 332 27.86 -12.16 -2.18
CA GLU A 332 27.16 -13.36 -2.66
C GLU A 332 25.80 -13.48 -1.98
N ARG A 333 25.75 -13.22 -0.68
CA ARG A 333 24.51 -13.18 0.08
C ARG A 333 23.60 -12.06 -0.41
N ARG A 334 24.15 -10.86 -0.70
CA ARG A 334 23.37 -9.76 -1.30
C ARG A 334 22.75 -10.18 -2.62
N ALA A 335 23.54 -10.76 -3.52
CA ALA A 335 23.03 -11.22 -4.82
C ALA A 335 21.93 -12.28 -4.67
N THR A 336 22.12 -13.23 -3.75
CA THR A 336 21.11 -14.25 -3.45
C THR A 336 19.81 -13.64 -2.94
N LEU A 337 19.87 -12.74 -1.95
CA LEU A 337 18.71 -12.06 -1.39
C LEU A 337 18.00 -11.18 -2.43
N ALA A 338 18.73 -10.51 -3.30
CA ALA A 338 18.18 -9.72 -4.40
C ALA A 338 17.39 -10.61 -5.39
N ALA A 339 17.96 -11.74 -5.79
CA ALA A 339 17.31 -12.70 -6.68
C ALA A 339 16.05 -13.33 -6.06
N GLU A 340 16.11 -13.73 -4.79
CA GLU A 340 15.00 -14.28 -4.04
C GLU A 340 13.88 -13.22 -3.86
N GLY A 341 14.28 -11.98 -3.52
CA GLY A 341 13.37 -10.85 -3.40
C GLY A 341 12.63 -10.56 -4.70
N SER A 342 13.36 -10.45 -5.82
CA SER A 342 12.77 -10.20 -7.14
C SER A 342 11.79 -11.31 -7.55
N ARG A 343 12.16 -12.57 -7.33
CA ARG A 343 11.26 -13.71 -7.59
C ARG A 343 10.01 -13.66 -6.71
N ARG A 344 10.14 -13.28 -5.45
CA ARG A 344 9.03 -13.13 -4.53
C ARG A 344 8.12 -11.98 -4.95
N ALA A 345 8.67 -10.82 -5.32
CA ALA A 345 7.93 -9.65 -5.78
C ALA A 345 7.10 -9.94 -7.03
N ALA A 346 7.58 -10.78 -7.95
CA ALA A 346 6.85 -11.17 -9.16
C ALA A 346 5.47 -11.80 -8.87
N ALA A 347 5.31 -12.47 -7.74
CA ALA A 347 4.01 -13.01 -7.31
C ALA A 347 2.99 -11.93 -6.92
N PHE A 348 3.45 -10.71 -6.70
CA PHE A 348 2.65 -9.53 -6.35
C PHE A 348 2.56 -8.52 -7.51
N ASP A 349 3.05 -8.87 -8.70
CA ASP A 349 2.90 -8.00 -9.86
C ASP A 349 1.43 -7.72 -10.16
N TRP A 350 1.13 -6.49 -10.59
CA TRP A 350 -0.25 -6.10 -10.89
C TRP A 350 -0.91 -6.99 -11.94
N SER A 351 -0.16 -7.57 -12.86
CA SER A 351 -0.70 -8.54 -13.84
C SER A 351 -1.23 -9.82 -13.16
N VAL A 352 -0.57 -10.26 -12.09
CA VAL A 352 -0.99 -11.42 -11.30
C VAL A 352 -2.16 -11.05 -10.37
N VAL A 353 -2.02 -9.95 -9.63
CA VAL A 353 -3.02 -9.49 -8.65
C VAL A 353 -4.33 -9.10 -9.33
N ALA A 354 -4.28 -8.32 -10.41
CA ALA A 354 -5.48 -7.94 -11.17
C ALA A 354 -6.18 -9.16 -11.77
N GLY A 355 -5.43 -10.18 -12.22
CA GLY A 355 -6.01 -11.45 -12.65
C GLY A 355 -6.75 -12.20 -11.55
N GLN A 356 -6.28 -12.09 -10.28
CA GLN A 356 -7.02 -12.65 -9.14
C GLN A 356 -8.31 -11.86 -8.86
N VAL A 357 -8.25 -10.53 -8.94
CA VAL A 357 -9.42 -9.66 -8.77
C VAL A 357 -10.46 -9.92 -9.87
N LEU A 358 -10.02 -10.09 -11.13
CA LEU A 358 -10.91 -10.43 -12.25
C LEU A 358 -11.70 -11.72 -12.02
N ARG A 359 -11.07 -12.77 -11.49
CA ARG A 359 -11.78 -14.00 -11.13
C ARG A 359 -12.87 -13.79 -10.08
N VAL A 360 -12.66 -12.87 -9.15
CA VAL A 360 -13.70 -12.49 -8.18
C VAL A 360 -14.82 -11.74 -8.87
N TYR A 361 -14.53 -10.85 -9.84
CA TYR A 361 -15.57 -10.17 -10.61
C TYR A 361 -16.40 -11.14 -11.42
N GLU A 362 -15.77 -12.08 -12.14
CA GLU A 362 -16.45 -13.11 -12.92
C GLU A 362 -17.37 -13.95 -12.02
N THR A 363 -16.89 -14.35 -10.84
CA THR A 363 -17.71 -15.07 -9.85
C THR A 363 -18.88 -14.24 -9.35
N ALA A 364 -18.66 -12.94 -9.07
CA ALA A 364 -19.72 -12.06 -8.60
C ALA A 364 -20.80 -11.81 -9.68
N ILE A 365 -20.39 -11.65 -10.94
CA ILE A 365 -21.30 -11.49 -12.08
C ILE A 365 -22.11 -12.77 -12.29
N ALA A 366 -21.45 -13.93 -12.26
CA ALA A 366 -22.13 -15.22 -12.44
C ALA A 366 -23.12 -15.54 -11.30
N ALA A 367 -22.90 -15.02 -10.10
CA ALA A 367 -23.77 -15.16 -8.95
C ALA A 367 -24.95 -14.18 -8.92
N ASP A 368 -25.03 -13.22 -9.86
CA ASP A 368 -26.13 -12.25 -9.93
C ASP A 368 -27.44 -12.99 -10.29
N PRO A 369 -28.52 -12.83 -9.50
CA PRO A 369 -29.81 -13.48 -9.79
C PRO A 369 -30.40 -13.19 -11.17
N ARG A 370 -30.04 -12.06 -11.78
CA ARG A 370 -30.47 -11.68 -13.14
C ARG A 370 -29.87 -12.60 -14.21
N HIS A 371 -28.69 -13.17 -13.99
CA HIS A 371 -28.08 -14.14 -14.89
C HIS A 371 -28.61 -15.57 -14.69
N VAL A 372 -29.03 -15.91 -13.47
CA VAL A 372 -29.65 -17.24 -13.19
C VAL A 372 -31.01 -17.35 -13.85
N GLY A 373 -31.75 -16.24 -14.01
CA GLY A 373 -33.04 -16.23 -14.70
C GLY A 373 -32.98 -16.39 -16.22
N GLU A 374 -31.86 -16.08 -16.84
CA GLU A 374 -31.63 -16.21 -18.30
C GLU A 374 -31.18 -17.62 -18.69
N ALA A 375 -30.76 -18.47 -17.75
CA ALA A 375 -30.31 -19.84 -17.97
C ALA A 375 -31.42 -20.88 -17.82
N LEU A 376 -32.66 -20.48 -17.50
CA LEU A 376 -33.87 -21.29 -17.44
C LEU A 376 -34.81 -20.99 -18.58
#